data_9c39edc62686bb394961505ac36c18ad
#
_entry.id   9c39edc62686bb394961505ac36c18ad
#
_cell.length_a   1.000
_cell.length_b   1.000
_cell.length_c   1.000
_cell.angle_alpha   90.00
_cell.angle_beta   90.00
_cell.angle_gamma   90.00
#
_symmetry.space_group_name_H-M   'P 1'
#
loop_
_entity.id
_entity.type
_entity.pdbx_description
1 polymer ?
#
loop_
_entity_poly.entity_id
_entity_poly.type
_entity_poly.pdbx_seq_one_letter_code
_entity_poly.pdbx_strand_id
1 'polypeptide(L)'
;MTDLTKMFNPDSVAIVGASNSEGKVGYIIVNNMINDGFKGNIYPINPKDDEIQGLKAYKNVSDLPEVPDLVIISIPSVLVNPVVEECGEFGVKNMVVITAGFKEIGGEGVERENELVALGKKYGINIIGPNSLGITDSHSLLNASFSQIMPPTGNIAFISQSGAMMVAIIDWSVTSGIGFSKIISLGNKAGTTEIELIEYLSDDDETAVVICYLESITEDDDFVRTLRKVSYKKPVIILKSGSSSAGAEAASSHTGALAGSDVAFDTAFKQSGVFRVTTMDELFDVGLAFSKCPLPTGRNLAIITNAGGGGVLSVDAMERYGLELVKFDEETNERLKAAVPEEGSIKNPIDVLGDAPVIRYKESLEAVLDSDDVDGLVVMVCPTASADADGIAQALVEGASEFDKPVIAVNMGGPTFENANDVLRDNGIPTYVFPETAVKVFDYLARFAAVQDRNYDDPVGAVEDVDKAAVEAIFAKVKEEERDTLLGSEAYAVAEAYGISAAPIKLSTSADEAAELAEEMEFPVVLK
;
A
#
# COMPACT_ATOMS: atom_id res chain seq x y z
N MET A 1 -12.99 15.64 2.01
CA MET A 1 -12.16 14.68 2.77
C MET A 1 -12.96 14.26 3.99
N THR A 2 -13.15 12.97 4.18
CA THR A 2 -13.86 12.41 5.33
C THR A 2 -12.97 12.52 6.56
N ASP A 3 -13.44 13.12 7.65
CA ASP A 3 -12.65 13.20 8.89
C ASP A 3 -12.76 11.87 9.65
N LEU A 4 -11.66 11.13 9.68
CA LEU A 4 -11.53 9.84 10.38
C LEU A 4 -10.66 9.94 11.65
N THR A 5 -10.25 11.14 12.06
CA THR A 5 -9.35 11.33 13.20
C THR A 5 -9.88 10.68 14.46
N LYS A 6 -11.17 10.85 14.77
CA LYS A 6 -11.82 10.25 15.94
C LYS A 6 -12.12 8.74 15.81
N MET A 7 -11.97 8.19 14.61
CA MET A 7 -12.03 6.73 14.41
C MET A 7 -10.76 6.04 14.92
N PHE A 8 -9.58 6.66 14.72
CA PHE A 8 -8.27 6.09 15.06
C PHE A 8 -7.69 6.65 16.36
N ASN A 9 -8.03 7.86 16.74
CA ASN A 9 -7.63 8.48 18.00
C ASN A 9 -8.87 8.97 18.79
N PRO A 10 -9.72 8.05 19.27
CA PRO A 10 -10.90 8.38 20.04
C PRO A 10 -10.56 8.70 21.50
N ASP A 11 -11.28 9.63 22.11
CA ASP A 11 -11.28 9.85 23.57
C ASP A 11 -12.25 8.89 24.29
N SER A 12 -13.22 8.33 23.55
CA SER A 12 -14.22 7.41 24.10
C SER A 12 -14.65 6.35 23.08
N VAL A 13 -14.78 5.10 23.55
CA VAL A 13 -15.15 3.94 22.72
C VAL A 13 -16.28 3.18 23.38
N ALA A 14 -17.38 2.97 22.66
CA ALA A 14 -18.46 2.10 23.09
C ALA A 14 -18.38 0.73 22.39
N ILE A 15 -18.58 -0.37 23.14
CA ILE A 15 -18.49 -1.74 22.63
C ILE A 15 -19.84 -2.42 22.79
N VAL A 16 -20.61 -2.50 21.71
CA VAL A 16 -21.91 -3.15 21.66
C VAL A 16 -21.72 -4.66 21.49
N GLY A 17 -22.21 -5.42 22.46
CA GLY A 17 -21.99 -6.86 22.55
C GLY A 17 -20.80 -7.24 23.43
N ALA A 18 -20.31 -6.31 24.25
CA ALA A 18 -19.33 -6.58 25.28
C ALA A 18 -19.74 -7.74 26.19
N SER A 19 -18.79 -8.52 26.70
CA SER A 19 -19.09 -9.77 27.43
C SER A 19 -18.05 -10.08 28.52
N ASN A 20 -18.52 -10.74 29.59
CA ASN A 20 -17.64 -11.38 30.58
C ASN A 20 -17.21 -12.80 30.19
N SER A 21 -17.80 -13.37 29.11
CA SER A 21 -17.49 -14.75 28.69
C SER A 21 -16.24 -14.79 27.85
N GLU A 22 -15.18 -15.42 28.36
CA GLU A 22 -13.95 -15.69 27.64
C GLU A 22 -14.20 -16.32 26.27
N GLY A 23 -13.39 -15.95 25.27
CA GLY A 23 -13.49 -16.46 23.90
C GLY A 23 -14.58 -15.80 23.03
N LYS A 24 -15.48 -14.98 23.59
CA LYS A 24 -16.38 -14.15 22.79
C LYS A 24 -15.66 -12.93 22.24
N VAL A 25 -15.99 -12.51 21.02
CA VAL A 25 -15.42 -11.32 20.36
C VAL A 25 -15.52 -10.08 21.25
N GLY A 26 -16.71 -9.81 21.82
CA GLY A 26 -16.89 -8.67 22.71
C GLY A 26 -16.10 -8.74 24.03
N TYR A 27 -15.73 -9.95 24.49
CA TYR A 27 -14.78 -10.12 25.60
C TYR A 27 -13.37 -9.73 25.18
N ILE A 28 -12.92 -10.26 24.03
CA ILE A 28 -11.56 -10.04 23.52
C ILE A 28 -11.31 -8.54 23.29
N ILE A 29 -12.25 -7.83 22.68
CA ILE A 29 -12.10 -6.40 22.37
C ILE A 29 -11.96 -5.57 23.66
N VAL A 30 -12.82 -5.80 24.66
CA VAL A 30 -12.73 -5.10 25.94
C VAL A 30 -11.40 -5.42 26.64
N ASN A 31 -11.03 -6.71 26.66
CA ASN A 31 -9.78 -7.17 27.26
C ASN A 31 -8.54 -6.57 26.58
N ASN A 32 -8.52 -6.51 25.25
CA ASN A 32 -7.43 -5.90 24.51
C ASN A 32 -7.27 -4.43 24.86
N MET A 33 -8.35 -3.64 24.81
CA MET A 33 -8.27 -2.21 25.13
C MET A 33 -7.79 -1.94 26.56
N ILE A 34 -8.19 -2.76 27.54
CA ILE A 34 -7.72 -2.64 28.91
C ILE A 34 -6.23 -3.00 29.02
N ASN A 35 -5.81 -4.15 28.46
CA ASN A 35 -4.47 -4.69 28.62
C ASN A 35 -3.44 -3.93 27.78
N ASP A 36 -3.80 -3.46 26.60
CA ASP A 36 -2.92 -2.66 25.74
C ASP A 36 -2.80 -1.21 26.23
N GLY A 37 -3.62 -0.82 27.21
CA GLY A 37 -3.50 0.43 27.94
C GLY A 37 -4.12 1.64 27.24
N PHE A 38 -5.21 1.42 26.49
CA PHE A 38 -6.00 2.51 25.92
C PHE A 38 -6.35 3.57 26.98
N LYS A 39 -6.18 4.85 26.67
CA LYS A 39 -6.29 5.94 27.64
C LYS A 39 -7.66 6.61 27.70
N GLY A 40 -8.50 6.40 26.69
CA GLY A 40 -9.84 6.95 26.64
C GLY A 40 -10.86 6.18 27.49
N ASN A 41 -12.07 6.68 27.50
CA ASN A 41 -13.19 6.02 28.18
C ASN A 41 -13.65 4.78 27.41
N ILE A 42 -13.82 3.66 28.11
CA ILE A 42 -14.38 2.40 27.53
C ILE A 42 -15.78 2.21 28.08
N TYR A 43 -16.77 2.12 27.21
CA TYR A 43 -18.18 1.92 27.54
C TYR A 43 -18.69 0.57 27.05
N PRO A 44 -18.64 -0.50 27.88
CA PRO A 44 -19.26 -1.78 27.54
C PRO A 44 -20.78 -1.64 27.46
N ILE A 45 -21.39 -2.17 26.38
CA ILE A 45 -22.84 -2.19 26.22
C ILE A 45 -23.30 -3.64 26.19
N ASN A 46 -24.13 -4.01 27.18
CA ASN A 46 -24.72 -5.33 27.31
C ASN A 46 -26.09 -5.25 28.01
N PRO A 47 -27.18 -5.77 27.43
CA PRO A 47 -28.53 -5.67 28.03
C PRO A 47 -28.70 -6.48 29.32
N LYS A 48 -27.78 -7.42 29.64
CA LYS A 48 -27.91 -8.35 30.77
C LYS A 48 -27.03 -7.98 31.97
N ASP A 49 -25.77 -7.63 31.68
CA ASP A 49 -24.74 -7.39 32.69
C ASP A 49 -24.71 -5.91 33.09
N ASP A 50 -24.45 -5.59 34.35
CA ASP A 50 -24.25 -4.22 34.84
C ASP A 50 -22.78 -3.85 34.97
N GLU A 51 -21.90 -4.84 34.88
CA GLU A 51 -20.44 -4.70 34.91
C GLU A 51 -19.79 -5.72 33.95
N ILE A 52 -18.80 -5.29 33.20
CA ILE A 52 -18.02 -6.14 32.31
C ILE A 52 -16.54 -5.83 32.52
N GLN A 53 -15.79 -6.85 32.93
CA GLN A 53 -14.33 -6.80 33.16
C GLN A 53 -13.93 -5.62 34.07
N GLY A 54 -14.73 -5.35 35.14
CA GLY A 54 -14.48 -4.25 36.07
C GLY A 54 -14.96 -2.88 35.61
N LEU A 55 -15.53 -2.77 34.41
CA LEU A 55 -16.09 -1.53 33.88
C LEU A 55 -17.62 -1.53 34.02
N LYS A 56 -18.18 -0.36 34.34
CA LYS A 56 -19.65 -0.18 34.35
C LYS A 56 -20.20 -0.44 32.93
N ALA A 57 -21.18 -1.34 32.83
CA ALA A 57 -21.87 -1.60 31.58
C ALA A 57 -23.18 -0.81 31.48
N TYR A 58 -23.57 -0.51 30.25
CA TYR A 58 -24.80 0.19 29.89
C TYR A 58 -25.72 -0.72 29.09
N LYS A 59 -27.03 -0.46 29.13
CA LYS A 59 -28.01 -1.33 28.46
C LYS A 59 -28.12 -1.01 26.97
N ASN A 60 -28.07 0.26 26.61
CA ASN A 60 -28.18 0.79 25.24
C ASN A 60 -27.14 1.87 25.01
N VAL A 61 -26.92 2.25 23.76
CA VAL A 61 -25.99 3.35 23.39
C VAL A 61 -26.52 4.69 23.90
N SER A 62 -27.82 4.88 23.85
CA SER A 62 -28.51 6.09 24.34
C SER A 62 -28.45 6.31 25.87
N ASP A 63 -28.03 5.29 26.64
CA ASP A 63 -27.83 5.40 28.09
C ASP A 63 -26.43 5.93 28.47
N LEU A 64 -25.55 6.14 27.50
CA LEU A 64 -24.18 6.60 27.75
C LEU A 64 -24.15 8.06 28.24
N PRO A 65 -23.15 8.43 29.07
CA PRO A 65 -23.03 9.79 29.59
C PRO A 65 -22.63 10.84 28.53
N GLU A 66 -22.10 10.40 27.41
CA GLU A 66 -21.65 11.20 26.27
C GLU A 66 -21.82 10.44 24.96
N VAL A 67 -21.79 11.15 23.82
CA VAL A 67 -21.72 10.51 22.50
C VAL A 67 -20.31 9.96 22.32
N PRO A 68 -20.11 8.65 22.15
CA PRO A 68 -18.78 8.09 21.97
C PRO A 68 -18.19 8.46 20.63
N ASP A 69 -16.87 8.70 20.59
CA ASP A 69 -16.14 9.00 19.36
C ASP A 69 -16.13 7.82 18.40
N LEU A 70 -16.09 6.58 18.94
CA LEU A 70 -16.09 5.33 18.19
C LEU A 70 -17.06 4.32 18.80
N VAL A 71 -17.83 3.64 17.96
CA VAL A 71 -18.67 2.48 18.37
C VAL A 71 -18.19 1.22 17.66
N ILE A 72 -17.97 0.14 18.43
CA ILE A 72 -17.63 -1.19 17.91
C ILE A 72 -18.84 -2.09 18.08
N ILE A 73 -19.28 -2.77 17.02
CA ILE A 73 -20.45 -3.65 17.03
C ILE A 73 -20.04 -5.11 16.83
N SER A 74 -20.34 -5.96 17.82
CA SER A 74 -20.09 -7.40 17.81
C SER A 74 -21.29 -8.21 18.32
N ILE A 75 -22.47 -7.99 17.72
CA ILE A 75 -23.75 -8.66 18.03
C ILE A 75 -24.26 -9.42 16.81
N PRO A 76 -25.28 -10.31 16.95
CA PRO A 76 -25.86 -10.99 15.78
C PRO A 76 -26.32 -10.04 14.69
N SER A 77 -26.07 -10.38 13.42
CA SER A 77 -26.27 -9.49 12.26
C SER A 77 -27.66 -8.89 12.14
N VAL A 78 -28.71 -9.64 12.52
CA VAL A 78 -30.10 -9.17 12.49
C VAL A 78 -30.40 -8.03 13.47
N LEU A 79 -29.53 -7.83 14.46
CA LEU A 79 -29.65 -6.77 15.47
C LEU A 79 -28.76 -5.54 15.16
N VAL A 80 -27.92 -5.60 14.14
CA VAL A 80 -26.95 -4.53 13.85
C VAL A 80 -27.65 -3.26 13.38
N ASN A 81 -28.49 -3.33 12.35
CA ASN A 81 -29.13 -2.15 11.77
C ASN A 81 -29.99 -1.34 12.76
N PRO A 82 -30.83 -1.98 13.63
CA PRO A 82 -31.51 -1.25 14.70
C PRO A 82 -30.57 -0.51 15.66
N VAL A 83 -29.41 -1.09 15.99
CA VAL A 83 -28.42 -0.44 16.85
C VAL A 83 -27.69 0.69 16.10
N VAL A 84 -27.43 0.53 14.81
CA VAL A 84 -26.85 1.60 13.97
C VAL A 84 -27.81 2.80 13.88
N GLU A 85 -29.12 2.55 13.77
CA GLU A 85 -30.12 3.61 13.79
C GLU A 85 -30.12 4.36 15.14
N GLU A 86 -30.12 3.64 16.26
CA GLU A 86 -30.00 4.20 17.61
C GLU A 86 -28.71 5.04 17.74
N CYS A 87 -27.57 4.52 17.29
CA CYS A 87 -26.30 5.25 17.28
C CYS A 87 -26.39 6.55 16.47
N GLY A 88 -27.02 6.50 15.30
CA GLY A 88 -27.23 7.67 14.45
C GLY A 88 -28.10 8.74 15.08
N GLU A 89 -29.19 8.35 15.72
CA GLU A 89 -30.08 9.25 16.48
C GLU A 89 -29.35 9.87 17.69
N PHE A 90 -28.48 9.11 18.34
CA PHE A 90 -27.66 9.59 19.47
C PHE A 90 -26.52 10.53 19.03
N GLY A 91 -26.12 10.52 17.74
CA GLY A 91 -25.13 11.42 17.17
C GLY A 91 -23.75 10.82 16.89
N VAL A 92 -23.59 9.50 16.98
CA VAL A 92 -22.35 8.77 16.66
C VAL A 92 -21.91 9.04 15.22
N LYS A 93 -20.60 9.20 15.01
CA LYS A 93 -20.02 9.51 13.69
C LYS A 93 -19.06 8.44 13.16
N ASN A 94 -18.48 7.60 14.02
CA ASN A 94 -17.53 6.58 13.58
C ASN A 94 -17.93 5.21 14.17
N MET A 95 -17.83 4.18 13.33
CA MET A 95 -18.27 2.85 13.70
C MET A 95 -17.43 1.75 13.04
N VAL A 96 -17.16 0.69 13.78
CA VAL A 96 -16.57 -0.55 13.28
C VAL A 96 -17.55 -1.68 13.48
N VAL A 97 -18.00 -2.30 12.40
CA VAL A 97 -18.92 -3.45 12.44
C VAL A 97 -18.13 -4.73 12.22
N ILE A 98 -17.84 -5.43 13.33
CA ILE A 98 -17.12 -6.72 13.33
C ILE A 98 -17.99 -7.83 12.74
N THR A 99 -19.27 -7.77 13.02
CA THR A 99 -20.27 -8.80 12.73
C THR A 99 -20.29 -9.20 11.25
N ALA A 100 -20.24 -10.52 10.99
CA ALA A 100 -20.51 -11.14 9.69
C ALA A 100 -22.02 -11.46 9.53
N GLY A 101 -22.43 -11.87 8.33
CA GLY A 101 -23.82 -12.21 7.98
C GLY A 101 -24.48 -11.11 7.15
N PHE A 102 -23.72 -10.48 6.30
CA PHE A 102 -24.12 -9.43 5.35
C PHE A 102 -23.96 -9.94 3.89
N LYS A 103 -23.51 -9.15 2.97
CA LYS A 103 -23.51 -9.52 1.53
C LYS A 103 -22.67 -10.78 1.22
N GLU A 104 -21.69 -11.14 2.04
CA GLU A 104 -20.87 -12.33 1.86
C GLU A 104 -21.65 -13.63 1.95
N ILE A 105 -22.84 -13.62 2.59
CA ILE A 105 -23.73 -14.79 2.63
C ILE A 105 -24.80 -14.79 1.54
N GLY A 106 -24.91 -13.71 0.73
CA GLY A 106 -25.96 -13.55 -0.27
C GLY A 106 -27.35 -13.33 0.30
N GLY A 107 -28.37 -13.33 -0.55
CA GLY A 107 -29.78 -13.26 -0.16
C GLY A 107 -30.12 -12.12 0.81
N GLU A 108 -30.71 -12.45 1.97
CA GLU A 108 -31.05 -11.46 3.03
C GLU A 108 -29.83 -10.67 3.54
N GLY A 109 -28.62 -11.22 3.39
CA GLY A 109 -27.39 -10.53 3.77
C GLY A 109 -27.13 -9.29 2.92
N VAL A 110 -27.45 -9.35 1.63
CA VAL A 110 -27.33 -8.22 0.69
C VAL A 110 -28.30 -7.10 1.08
N GLU A 111 -29.54 -7.44 1.39
CA GLU A 111 -30.57 -6.47 1.82
C GLU A 111 -30.14 -5.76 3.11
N ARG A 112 -29.63 -6.54 4.06
CA ARG A 112 -29.13 -6.04 5.36
C ARG A 112 -27.94 -5.08 5.17
N GLU A 113 -27.01 -5.38 4.26
CA GLU A 113 -25.90 -4.48 3.96
C GLU A 113 -26.37 -3.20 3.27
N ASN A 114 -27.30 -3.29 2.33
CA ASN A 114 -27.89 -2.12 1.68
C ASN A 114 -28.57 -1.18 2.68
N GLU A 115 -29.30 -1.75 3.66
CA GLU A 115 -29.89 -0.98 4.75
C GLU A 115 -28.83 -0.34 5.64
N LEU A 116 -27.75 -1.05 5.99
CA LEU A 116 -26.62 -0.51 6.74
C LEU A 116 -26.00 0.69 6.03
N VAL A 117 -25.76 0.60 4.71
CA VAL A 117 -25.25 1.69 3.88
C VAL A 117 -26.20 2.89 3.90
N ALA A 118 -27.51 2.65 3.78
CA ALA A 118 -28.52 3.70 3.82
C ALA A 118 -28.55 4.43 5.18
N LEU A 119 -28.42 3.70 6.29
CA LEU A 119 -28.33 4.26 7.63
C LEU A 119 -27.05 5.09 7.82
N GLY A 120 -25.89 4.58 7.36
CA GLY A 120 -24.63 5.30 7.38
C GLY A 120 -24.76 6.65 6.66
N LYS A 121 -25.32 6.66 5.45
CA LYS A 121 -25.58 7.88 4.67
C LYS A 121 -26.58 8.82 5.36
N LYS A 122 -27.70 8.28 5.91
CA LYS A 122 -28.75 9.05 6.58
C LYS A 122 -28.20 9.87 7.75
N TYR A 123 -27.31 9.28 8.55
CA TYR A 123 -26.79 9.89 9.77
C TYR A 123 -25.37 10.46 9.62
N GLY A 124 -24.73 10.27 8.48
CA GLY A 124 -23.34 10.69 8.23
C GLY A 124 -22.38 9.93 9.15
N ILE A 125 -22.49 8.60 9.20
CA ILE A 125 -21.63 7.72 9.99
C ILE A 125 -20.57 7.07 9.08
N ASN A 126 -19.32 7.21 9.44
CA ASN A 126 -18.21 6.47 8.83
C ASN A 126 -18.22 5.04 9.35
N ILE A 127 -18.35 4.05 8.49
CA ILE A 127 -18.50 2.63 8.87
C ILE A 127 -17.36 1.82 8.25
N ILE A 128 -16.53 1.18 9.07
CA ILE A 128 -15.60 0.13 8.66
C ILE A 128 -16.29 -1.23 8.85
N GLY A 129 -16.16 -2.10 7.85
CA GLY A 129 -16.84 -3.39 7.82
C GLY A 129 -18.11 -3.36 6.94
N PRO A 130 -19.11 -4.20 7.19
CA PRO A 130 -19.19 -5.30 8.17
C PRO A 130 -18.24 -6.46 7.83
N ASN A 131 -18.29 -7.56 8.61
CA ASN A 131 -17.43 -8.73 8.43
C ASN A 131 -15.92 -8.34 8.51
N SER A 132 -15.57 -7.57 9.52
CA SER A 132 -14.25 -7.00 9.77
C SER A 132 -13.57 -7.65 10.98
N LEU A 133 -12.24 -7.73 10.98
CA LEU A 133 -11.45 -8.04 12.18
C LEU A 133 -11.48 -6.89 13.19
N GLY A 134 -11.63 -5.67 12.72
CA GLY A 134 -11.50 -4.44 13.49
C GLY A 134 -10.36 -3.54 13.01
N ILE A 135 -9.99 -2.61 13.87
CA ILE A 135 -8.91 -1.66 13.63
C ILE A 135 -7.97 -1.62 14.84
N THR A 136 -6.70 -1.30 14.58
CA THR A 136 -5.73 -0.96 15.61
C THR A 136 -5.00 0.32 15.25
N ASP A 137 -4.63 1.09 16.26
CA ASP A 137 -3.70 2.20 16.16
C ASP A 137 -2.68 2.06 17.30
N SER A 138 -1.40 1.86 16.94
CA SER A 138 -0.36 1.55 17.91
C SER A 138 0.10 2.77 18.72
N HIS A 139 -0.08 3.97 18.18
CA HIS A 139 0.30 5.22 18.85
C HIS A 139 -0.74 5.66 19.89
N SER A 140 -2.03 5.53 19.56
CA SER A 140 -3.12 5.78 20.51
C SER A 140 -3.40 4.60 21.45
N LEU A 141 -2.73 3.45 21.26
CA LEU A 141 -2.96 2.19 21.95
C LEU A 141 -4.39 1.68 21.79
N LEU A 142 -5.02 2.00 20.67
CA LEU A 142 -6.35 1.52 20.31
C LEU A 142 -6.26 0.11 19.72
N ASN A 143 -6.75 -0.90 20.43
CA ASN A 143 -6.96 -2.24 19.88
C ASN A 143 -8.47 -2.56 19.82
N ALA A 144 -9.13 -1.93 18.88
CA ALA A 144 -10.53 -2.12 18.57
C ALA A 144 -10.73 -3.32 17.62
N SER A 145 -10.04 -4.42 17.91
CA SER A 145 -10.07 -5.65 17.12
C SER A 145 -10.17 -6.90 17.98
N PHE A 146 -10.45 -8.03 17.36
CA PHE A 146 -10.36 -9.32 18.06
C PHE A 146 -9.05 -10.08 17.75
N SER A 147 -8.01 -9.38 17.27
CA SER A 147 -6.63 -9.88 17.32
C SER A 147 -6.18 -9.97 18.78
N GLN A 148 -5.43 -11.01 19.12
CA GLN A 148 -4.96 -11.20 20.50
C GLN A 148 -3.68 -10.40 20.83
N ILE A 149 -3.08 -9.79 19.83
CA ILE A 149 -1.78 -9.12 19.93
C ILE A 149 -1.91 -7.72 19.35
N MET A 150 -1.41 -6.72 20.08
CA MET A 150 -1.13 -5.39 19.56
C MET A 150 0.13 -5.46 18.68
N PRO A 151 0.10 -4.98 17.44
CA PRO A 151 1.32 -4.95 16.62
C PRO A 151 2.35 -4.00 17.21
N PRO A 152 3.67 -4.24 16.97
CA PRO A 152 4.72 -3.29 17.34
C PRO A 152 4.45 -1.91 16.74
N THR A 153 4.75 -0.86 17.50
CA THR A 153 4.61 0.52 17.02
C THR A 153 5.61 0.82 15.90
N GLY A 154 5.12 1.47 14.85
CA GLY A 154 5.92 1.88 13.69
C GLY A 154 5.16 2.87 12.83
N ASN A 155 5.55 3.00 11.57
CA ASN A 155 5.02 4.01 10.64
C ASN A 155 4.45 3.42 9.34
N ILE A 156 4.16 2.11 9.31
CA ILE A 156 3.48 1.46 8.19
C ILE A 156 1.99 1.40 8.50
N ALA A 157 1.13 1.94 7.65
CA ALA A 157 -0.30 1.66 7.71
C ALA A 157 -0.64 0.47 6.81
N PHE A 158 -1.33 -0.53 7.37
CA PHE A 158 -1.74 -1.73 6.63
C PHE A 158 -3.26 -1.82 6.52
N ILE A 159 -3.76 -1.77 5.30
CA ILE A 159 -5.18 -1.94 4.96
C ILE A 159 -5.38 -3.33 4.35
N SER A 160 -6.28 -4.14 4.90
CA SER A 160 -6.54 -5.48 4.38
C SER A 160 -8.03 -5.78 4.23
N GLN A 161 -8.40 -6.36 3.11
CA GLN A 161 -9.74 -6.95 2.92
C GLN A 161 -9.89 -8.32 3.58
N SER A 162 -8.78 -8.99 3.93
CA SER A 162 -8.77 -10.30 4.57
C SER A 162 -8.44 -10.19 6.06
N GLY A 163 -9.43 -10.43 6.92
CA GLY A 163 -9.23 -10.45 8.37
C GLY A 163 -8.27 -11.56 8.83
N ALA A 164 -8.38 -12.76 8.26
CA ALA A 164 -7.53 -13.89 8.63
C ALA A 164 -6.04 -13.63 8.31
N MET A 165 -5.76 -13.03 7.15
CA MET A 165 -4.39 -12.64 6.80
C MET A 165 -3.83 -11.58 7.74
N MET A 166 -4.67 -10.63 8.20
CA MET A 166 -4.23 -9.63 9.18
C MET A 166 -3.75 -10.25 10.48
N VAL A 167 -4.48 -11.25 11.01
CA VAL A 167 -4.06 -11.94 12.25
C VAL A 167 -2.69 -12.59 12.07
N ALA A 168 -2.48 -13.28 10.95
CA ALA A 168 -1.19 -13.92 10.64
C ALA A 168 -0.06 -12.89 10.51
N ILE A 169 -0.33 -11.72 9.92
CA ILE A 169 0.65 -10.66 9.73
C ILE A 169 0.98 -9.96 11.04
N ILE A 170 -0.02 -9.72 11.90
CA ILE A 170 0.22 -9.17 13.25
C ILE A 170 1.13 -10.11 14.06
N ASP A 171 0.85 -11.41 14.04
CA ASP A 171 1.68 -12.41 14.73
C ASP A 171 3.12 -12.45 14.17
N TRP A 172 3.24 -12.48 12.85
CA TRP A 172 4.54 -12.44 12.16
C TRP A 172 5.32 -11.14 12.41
N SER A 173 4.65 -10.00 12.51
CA SER A 173 5.29 -8.69 12.72
C SER A 173 6.08 -8.60 14.01
N VAL A 174 5.62 -9.28 15.06
CA VAL A 174 6.31 -9.33 16.37
C VAL A 174 7.70 -9.96 16.24
N THR A 175 7.81 -11.01 15.43
CA THR A 175 9.09 -11.72 15.23
C THR A 175 9.97 -11.08 14.17
N SER A 176 9.37 -10.47 13.15
CA SER A 176 10.12 -9.80 12.06
C SER A 176 10.49 -8.35 12.37
N GLY A 177 10.02 -7.80 13.51
CA GLY A 177 10.31 -6.43 13.93
C GLY A 177 9.74 -5.35 13.02
N ILE A 178 8.66 -5.68 12.28
CA ILE A 178 7.94 -4.70 11.47
C ILE A 178 6.91 -4.01 12.33
N GLY A 179 7.02 -2.68 12.45
CA GLY A 179 6.09 -1.87 13.21
C GLY A 179 5.03 -1.21 12.33
N PHE A 180 3.82 -1.11 12.87
CA PHE A 180 2.70 -0.47 12.20
C PHE A 180 2.25 0.78 12.94
N SER A 181 1.80 1.80 12.19
CA SER A 181 1.04 2.92 12.75
C SER A 181 -0.42 2.48 12.96
N LYS A 182 -1.03 1.98 11.90
CA LYS A 182 -2.42 1.53 11.90
C LYS A 182 -2.59 0.22 11.13
N ILE A 183 -3.49 -0.63 11.60
CA ILE A 183 -3.93 -1.82 10.87
C ILE A 183 -5.45 -1.77 10.76
N ILE A 184 -5.97 -1.92 9.55
CA ILE A 184 -7.37 -1.68 9.23
C ILE A 184 -7.94 -2.86 8.45
N SER A 185 -8.94 -3.55 9.03
CA SER A 185 -9.70 -4.59 8.34
C SER A 185 -10.92 -4.00 7.65
N LEU A 186 -10.91 -3.96 6.32
CA LEU A 186 -12.01 -3.39 5.55
C LEU A 186 -13.30 -4.21 5.60
N GLY A 187 -13.20 -5.54 5.72
CA GLY A 187 -14.35 -6.44 5.57
C GLY A 187 -15.06 -6.25 4.22
N ASN A 188 -16.38 -6.13 4.24
CA ASN A 188 -17.21 -5.97 3.04
C ASN A 188 -17.14 -4.57 2.38
N LYS A 189 -16.56 -3.58 3.04
CA LYS A 189 -16.48 -2.17 2.57
C LYS A 189 -17.87 -1.53 2.32
N ALA A 190 -18.80 -1.73 3.22
CA ALA A 190 -20.15 -1.21 3.05
C ALA A 190 -20.28 0.31 3.25
N GLY A 191 -19.35 0.91 3.98
CA GLY A 191 -19.32 2.36 4.26
C GLY A 191 -18.01 3.00 3.76
N THR A 192 -17.04 3.11 4.67
CA THR A 192 -15.72 3.67 4.37
C THR A 192 -14.93 2.73 3.46
N THR A 193 -14.38 3.27 2.37
CA THR A 193 -13.66 2.54 1.34
C THR A 193 -12.14 2.62 1.54
N GLU A 194 -11.38 1.79 0.81
CA GLU A 194 -9.92 1.88 0.77
C GLU A 194 -9.44 3.25 0.30
N ILE A 195 -10.16 3.91 -0.60
CA ILE A 195 -9.79 5.22 -1.15
C ILE A 195 -9.83 6.29 -0.06
N GLU A 196 -10.93 6.35 0.71
CA GLU A 196 -11.09 7.31 1.81
C GLU A 196 -10.06 7.08 2.93
N LEU A 197 -9.73 5.81 3.22
CA LEU A 197 -8.69 5.46 4.19
C LEU A 197 -7.30 5.86 3.71
N ILE A 198 -6.96 5.58 2.44
CA ILE A 198 -5.68 5.98 1.86
C ILE A 198 -5.57 7.52 1.83
N GLU A 199 -6.66 8.23 1.51
CA GLU A 199 -6.69 9.69 1.56
C GLU A 199 -6.45 10.22 2.97
N TYR A 200 -7.11 9.67 3.99
CA TYR A 200 -6.88 10.01 5.39
C TYR A 200 -5.43 9.75 5.82
N LEU A 201 -4.90 8.55 5.53
CA LEU A 201 -3.55 8.15 5.90
C LEU A 201 -2.45 8.97 5.20
N SER A 202 -2.77 9.61 4.07
CA SER A 202 -1.82 10.49 3.39
C SER A 202 -1.48 11.74 4.20
N ASP A 203 -2.38 12.18 5.06
CA ASP A 203 -2.23 13.35 5.93
C ASP A 203 -1.90 12.97 7.39
N ASP A 204 -1.76 11.67 7.69
CA ASP A 204 -1.43 11.17 9.02
C ASP A 204 0.08 11.20 9.27
N ASP A 205 0.55 12.03 10.19
CA ASP A 205 1.97 12.23 10.49
C ASP A 205 2.67 10.97 11.06
N GLU A 206 1.90 10.04 11.63
CA GLU A 206 2.44 8.78 12.17
C GLU A 206 2.64 7.71 11.09
N THR A 207 2.13 7.92 9.88
CA THR A 207 2.23 6.99 8.76
C THR A 207 3.21 7.49 7.70
N ALA A 208 4.26 6.74 7.43
CA ALA A 208 5.22 7.02 6.35
C ALA A 208 4.84 6.35 5.02
N VAL A 209 4.20 5.20 5.08
CA VAL A 209 3.84 4.37 3.91
C VAL A 209 2.52 3.66 4.13
N VAL A 210 1.71 3.57 3.08
CA VAL A 210 0.45 2.82 3.08
C VAL A 210 0.60 1.56 2.25
N ILE A 211 0.40 0.40 2.85
CA ILE A 211 0.38 -0.88 2.15
C ILE A 211 -1.01 -1.50 2.20
N CYS A 212 -1.46 -2.10 1.10
CA CYS A 212 -2.81 -2.63 0.98
C CYS A 212 -2.82 -4.06 0.41
N TYR A 213 -3.62 -4.93 1.02
CA TYR A 213 -4.06 -6.18 0.43
C TYR A 213 -5.54 -6.08 0.05
N LEU A 214 -5.85 -6.10 -1.26
CA LEU A 214 -7.19 -5.87 -1.79
C LEU A 214 -7.63 -7.02 -2.71
N GLU A 215 -8.86 -7.50 -2.53
CA GLU A 215 -9.51 -8.51 -3.37
C GLU A 215 -10.39 -7.85 -4.45
N SER A 216 -10.95 -6.69 -4.13
CA SER A 216 -11.70 -5.83 -5.04
C SER A 216 -11.33 -4.37 -4.81
N ILE A 217 -11.59 -3.53 -5.79
CA ILE A 217 -11.42 -2.08 -5.68
C ILE A 217 -12.78 -1.44 -5.84
N THR A 218 -13.05 -0.42 -5.03
CA THR A 218 -14.31 0.33 -5.11
C THR A 218 -14.35 1.09 -6.44
N GLU A 219 -15.44 0.95 -7.18
CA GLU A 219 -15.68 1.73 -8.39
C GLU A 219 -15.96 3.19 -8.00
N ASP A 220 -15.08 4.07 -8.41
CA ASP A 220 -15.16 5.51 -8.18
C ASP A 220 -14.62 6.24 -9.41
N ASP A 221 -15.40 7.15 -9.96
CA ASP A 221 -15.02 7.96 -11.12
C ASP A 221 -13.76 8.80 -10.84
N ASP A 222 -13.49 9.13 -9.59
CA ASP A 222 -12.35 9.92 -9.15
C ASP A 222 -11.15 9.08 -8.65
N PHE A 223 -11.20 7.75 -8.71
CA PHE A 223 -10.19 6.83 -8.20
C PHE A 223 -8.75 7.25 -8.57
N VAL A 224 -8.46 7.38 -9.88
CA VAL A 224 -7.12 7.74 -10.35
C VAL A 224 -6.71 9.13 -9.87
N ARG A 225 -7.64 10.09 -9.86
CA ARG A 225 -7.37 11.47 -9.43
C ARG A 225 -7.09 11.55 -7.93
N THR A 226 -7.87 10.85 -7.11
CA THR A 226 -7.69 10.83 -5.66
C THR A 226 -6.39 10.14 -5.28
N LEU A 227 -6.13 8.94 -5.81
CA LEU A 227 -4.89 8.23 -5.53
C LEU A 227 -3.65 8.96 -6.04
N ARG A 228 -3.74 9.70 -7.16
CA ARG A 228 -2.64 10.54 -7.64
C ARG A 228 -2.26 11.63 -6.64
N LYS A 229 -3.23 12.29 -6.03
CA LYS A 229 -2.96 13.31 -4.99
C LYS A 229 -2.27 12.72 -3.77
N VAL A 230 -2.67 11.50 -3.40
CA VAL A 230 -2.13 10.79 -2.24
C VAL A 230 -0.71 10.27 -2.52
N SER A 231 -0.53 9.56 -3.63
CA SER A 231 0.77 8.98 -4.01
C SER A 231 1.87 10.02 -4.24
N TYR A 232 1.49 11.29 -4.34
CA TYR A 232 2.41 12.41 -4.36
C TYR A 232 2.96 12.76 -2.97
N LYS A 233 2.16 12.52 -1.92
CA LYS A 233 2.54 12.81 -0.53
C LYS A 233 3.26 11.63 0.12
N LYS A 234 2.72 10.43 -0.07
CA LYS A 234 3.20 9.19 0.56
C LYS A 234 3.16 8.02 -0.40
N PRO A 235 4.10 7.08 -0.30
CA PRO A 235 4.08 5.86 -1.10
C PRO A 235 2.87 4.99 -0.74
N VAL A 236 2.15 4.56 -1.76
CA VAL A 236 1.03 3.62 -1.66
C VAL A 236 1.38 2.37 -2.44
N ILE A 237 1.38 1.21 -1.77
CA ILE A 237 1.74 -0.08 -2.36
C ILE A 237 0.54 -1.00 -2.25
N ILE A 238 0.09 -1.56 -3.37
CA ILE A 238 -1.12 -2.40 -3.42
C ILE A 238 -0.79 -3.78 -3.98
N LEU A 239 -1.10 -4.80 -3.21
CA LEU A 239 -1.25 -6.16 -3.68
C LEU A 239 -2.73 -6.41 -3.98
N LYS A 240 -3.07 -6.44 -5.27
CA LYS A 240 -4.41 -6.79 -5.76
C LYS A 240 -4.45 -8.28 -6.08
N SER A 241 -5.20 -9.04 -5.29
CA SER A 241 -5.41 -10.47 -5.54
C SER A 241 -6.44 -10.69 -6.67
N GLY A 242 -6.51 -11.91 -7.18
CA GLY A 242 -7.43 -12.24 -8.28
C GLY A 242 -6.98 -11.69 -9.64
N SER A 243 -5.68 -11.63 -9.90
CA SER A 243 -5.10 -11.16 -11.16
C SER A 243 -5.20 -12.17 -12.32
N SER A 244 -5.29 -13.47 -12.03
CA SER A 244 -5.52 -14.52 -13.02
C SER A 244 -7.01 -14.84 -13.13
N SER A 245 -7.44 -15.47 -14.25
CA SER A 245 -8.85 -15.87 -14.43
C SER A 245 -9.36 -16.77 -13.30
N ALA A 246 -8.55 -17.75 -12.88
CA ALA A 246 -8.89 -18.65 -11.77
C ALA A 246 -8.90 -17.92 -10.42
N GLY A 247 -7.94 -16.99 -10.21
CA GLY A 247 -7.90 -16.14 -9.03
C GLY A 247 -9.08 -15.17 -8.96
N ALA A 248 -9.51 -14.62 -10.09
CA ALA A 248 -10.67 -13.75 -10.19
C ALA A 248 -11.97 -14.49 -9.83
N GLU A 249 -12.14 -15.73 -10.30
CA GLU A 249 -13.26 -16.60 -9.94
C GLU A 249 -13.28 -16.92 -8.43
N ALA A 250 -12.11 -17.24 -7.86
CA ALA A 250 -11.97 -17.49 -6.43
C ALA A 250 -12.29 -16.24 -5.60
N ALA A 251 -11.79 -15.07 -5.96
CA ALA A 251 -12.06 -13.79 -5.29
C ALA A 251 -13.55 -13.42 -5.37
N SER A 252 -14.17 -13.57 -6.54
CA SER A 252 -15.61 -13.32 -6.73
C SER A 252 -16.48 -14.25 -5.89
N SER A 253 -16.10 -15.52 -5.77
CA SER A 253 -16.79 -16.49 -4.91
C SER A 253 -16.67 -16.16 -3.42
N HIS A 254 -15.54 -15.56 -3.02
CA HIS A 254 -15.27 -15.21 -1.61
C HIS A 254 -15.93 -13.89 -1.19
N THR A 255 -15.90 -12.88 -2.03
CA THR A 255 -16.36 -11.51 -1.68
C THR A 255 -17.73 -11.15 -2.24
N GLY A 256 -18.28 -11.95 -3.16
CA GLY A 256 -19.50 -11.63 -3.89
C GLY A 256 -19.37 -10.43 -4.85
N ALA A 257 -18.15 -9.95 -5.08
CA ALA A 257 -17.87 -8.83 -5.98
C ALA A 257 -17.47 -9.34 -7.38
N LEU A 258 -17.94 -8.67 -8.44
CA LEU A 258 -17.48 -8.93 -9.81
C LEU A 258 -15.99 -8.55 -9.93
N ALA A 259 -15.19 -9.43 -10.52
CA ALA A 259 -13.80 -9.15 -10.80
C ALA A 259 -13.71 -8.16 -11.99
N GLY A 260 -13.13 -6.99 -11.74
CA GLY A 260 -12.80 -6.04 -12.81
C GLY A 260 -11.64 -6.54 -13.67
N SER A 261 -11.41 -5.88 -14.82
CA SER A 261 -10.27 -6.20 -15.70
C SER A 261 -8.94 -5.91 -15.00
N ASP A 262 -8.07 -6.90 -14.90
CA ASP A 262 -6.73 -6.75 -14.28
C ASP A 262 -5.86 -5.70 -15.02
N VAL A 263 -6.00 -5.62 -16.34
CA VAL A 263 -5.34 -4.61 -17.18
C VAL A 263 -5.82 -3.20 -16.83
N ALA A 264 -7.11 -3.03 -16.53
CA ALA A 264 -7.66 -1.73 -16.11
C ALA A 264 -7.08 -1.29 -14.77
N PHE A 265 -6.97 -2.21 -13.78
CA PHE A 265 -6.34 -1.92 -12.50
C PHE A 265 -4.85 -1.58 -12.65
N ASP A 266 -4.11 -2.34 -13.45
CA ASP A 266 -2.70 -2.05 -13.70
C ASP A 266 -2.50 -0.67 -14.33
N THR A 267 -3.38 -0.29 -15.26
CA THR A 267 -3.37 1.02 -15.89
C THR A 267 -3.70 2.14 -14.89
N ALA A 268 -4.75 1.95 -14.08
CA ALA A 268 -5.17 2.92 -13.08
C ALA A 268 -4.07 3.15 -12.01
N PHE A 269 -3.41 2.08 -11.55
CA PHE A 269 -2.30 2.19 -10.60
C PHE A 269 -1.11 2.94 -11.20
N LYS A 270 -0.72 2.62 -12.44
CA LYS A 270 0.36 3.34 -13.14
C LYS A 270 0.04 4.82 -13.32
N GLN A 271 -1.21 5.16 -13.68
CA GLN A 271 -1.64 6.54 -13.85
C GLN A 271 -1.72 7.32 -12.53
N SER A 272 -2.04 6.65 -11.44
CA SER A 272 -2.13 7.26 -10.10
C SER A 272 -0.81 7.31 -9.34
N GLY A 273 0.27 6.71 -9.85
CA GLY A 273 1.56 6.64 -9.14
C GLY A 273 1.59 5.62 -8.00
N VAL A 274 0.57 4.78 -7.89
CA VAL A 274 0.50 3.68 -6.91
C VAL A 274 1.38 2.53 -7.38
N PHE A 275 2.13 1.94 -6.46
CA PHE A 275 2.95 0.77 -6.74
C PHE A 275 2.13 -0.52 -6.62
N ARG A 276 2.10 -1.28 -7.70
CA ARG A 276 1.51 -2.62 -7.69
C ARG A 276 2.59 -3.66 -7.42
N VAL A 277 2.34 -4.53 -6.44
CA VAL A 277 3.17 -5.70 -6.13
C VAL A 277 2.38 -6.99 -6.33
N THR A 278 3.09 -8.12 -6.43
CA THR A 278 2.51 -9.41 -6.81
C THR A 278 2.55 -10.46 -5.71
N THR A 279 3.36 -10.26 -4.68
CA THR A 279 3.50 -11.19 -3.54
C THR A 279 3.43 -10.45 -2.21
N MET A 280 3.10 -11.18 -1.14
CA MET A 280 3.09 -10.63 0.21
C MET A 280 4.49 -10.24 0.67
N ASP A 281 5.50 -11.06 0.36
CA ASP A 281 6.90 -10.72 0.67
C ASP A 281 7.28 -9.37 0.06
N GLU A 282 6.97 -9.18 -1.24
CA GLU A 282 7.24 -7.91 -1.93
C GLU A 282 6.50 -6.73 -1.30
N LEU A 283 5.23 -6.93 -0.86
CA LEU A 283 4.44 -5.89 -0.19
C LEU A 283 5.14 -5.39 1.08
N PHE A 284 5.63 -6.30 1.91
CA PHE A 284 6.29 -5.96 3.16
C PHE A 284 7.74 -5.51 2.97
N ASP A 285 8.48 -6.12 2.06
CA ASP A 285 9.86 -5.71 1.73
C ASP A 285 9.91 -4.26 1.27
N VAL A 286 9.02 -3.89 0.34
CA VAL A 286 8.91 -2.52 -0.17
C VAL A 286 8.39 -1.56 0.91
N GLY A 287 7.36 -1.98 1.67
CA GLY A 287 6.84 -1.21 2.81
C GLY A 287 7.91 -0.92 3.86
N LEU A 288 8.73 -1.91 4.20
CA LEU A 288 9.84 -1.77 5.13
C LEU A 288 10.89 -0.77 4.63
N ALA A 289 11.26 -0.82 3.35
CA ALA A 289 12.22 0.13 2.78
C ALA A 289 11.71 1.57 2.87
N PHE A 290 10.46 1.84 2.48
CA PHE A 290 9.85 3.18 2.61
C PHE A 290 9.67 3.64 4.06
N SER A 291 9.53 2.71 4.99
CA SER A 291 9.43 2.99 6.44
C SER A 291 10.75 3.43 7.06
N LYS A 292 11.89 3.04 6.47
CA LYS A 292 13.20 3.15 7.09
C LYS A 292 14.18 4.04 6.32
N CYS A 293 14.17 4.00 4.99
CA CYS A 293 15.15 4.70 4.16
C CYS A 293 14.74 6.13 3.82
N PRO A 294 15.69 7.07 3.77
CA PRO A 294 15.51 8.31 3.02
C PRO A 294 15.32 8.00 1.53
N LEU A 295 14.77 8.94 0.77
CA LEU A 295 14.61 8.80 -0.68
C LEU A 295 15.94 9.11 -1.39
N PRO A 296 16.33 8.31 -2.41
CA PRO A 296 17.51 8.60 -3.19
C PRO A 296 17.28 9.80 -4.12
N THR A 297 18.35 10.51 -4.48
CA THR A 297 18.30 11.63 -5.42
C THR A 297 18.30 11.19 -6.89
N GLY A 298 18.62 9.92 -7.15
CA GLY A 298 18.68 9.36 -8.50
C GLY A 298 18.66 7.83 -8.51
N ARG A 299 19.28 7.23 -9.51
CA ARG A 299 19.25 5.78 -9.78
C ARG A 299 20.62 5.10 -9.69
N ASN A 300 21.65 5.81 -9.24
CA ASN A 300 23.02 5.34 -9.15
C ASN A 300 23.23 4.55 -7.86
N LEU A 301 23.30 3.23 -7.97
CA LEU A 301 23.45 2.32 -6.83
C LEU A 301 24.88 1.80 -6.71
N ALA A 302 25.44 1.94 -5.52
CA ALA A 302 26.70 1.30 -5.17
C ALA A 302 26.49 0.01 -4.39
N ILE A 303 27.42 -0.93 -4.49
CA ILE A 303 27.36 -2.23 -3.81
C ILE A 303 28.71 -2.52 -3.17
N ILE A 304 28.70 -2.83 -1.88
CA ILE A 304 29.86 -3.37 -1.13
C ILE A 304 29.54 -4.81 -0.74
N THR A 305 30.46 -5.74 -0.99
CA THR A 305 30.26 -7.16 -0.68
C THR A 305 31.56 -7.86 -0.29
N ASN A 306 31.48 -8.86 0.60
CA ASN A 306 32.56 -9.83 0.83
C ASN A 306 32.35 -11.15 0.06
N ALA A 307 31.39 -11.16 -0.87
CA ALA A 307 31.02 -12.35 -1.64
C ALA A 307 30.78 -12.01 -3.11
N GLY A 308 31.76 -12.25 -3.96
CA GLY A 308 31.72 -11.89 -5.39
C GLY A 308 30.47 -12.42 -6.12
N GLY A 309 30.00 -13.64 -5.81
CA GLY A 309 28.78 -14.20 -6.40
C GLY A 309 27.52 -13.39 -6.10
N GLY A 310 27.40 -12.87 -4.89
CA GLY A 310 26.31 -11.99 -4.51
C GLY A 310 26.37 -10.65 -5.26
N GLY A 311 27.59 -10.11 -5.46
CA GLY A 311 27.80 -8.91 -6.28
C GLY A 311 27.32 -9.10 -7.72
N VAL A 312 27.60 -10.25 -8.34
CA VAL A 312 27.11 -10.57 -9.70
C VAL A 312 25.60 -10.61 -9.76
N LEU A 313 24.94 -11.29 -8.81
CA LEU A 313 23.46 -11.32 -8.74
C LEU A 313 22.85 -9.94 -8.57
N SER A 314 23.51 -9.05 -7.81
CA SER A 314 23.08 -7.66 -7.66
C SER A 314 23.10 -6.91 -8.98
N VAL A 315 24.18 -7.06 -9.78
CA VAL A 315 24.31 -6.41 -11.09
C VAL A 315 23.24 -6.90 -12.06
N ASP A 316 22.98 -8.21 -12.11
CA ASP A 316 21.91 -8.79 -12.92
C ASP A 316 20.52 -8.23 -12.51
N ALA A 317 20.30 -8.02 -11.22
CA ALA A 317 19.08 -7.39 -10.71
C ALA A 317 19.02 -5.90 -11.09
N MET A 318 20.13 -5.17 -10.99
CA MET A 318 20.20 -3.75 -11.40
C MET A 318 19.82 -3.57 -12.87
N GLU A 319 20.37 -4.39 -13.78
CA GLU A 319 20.02 -4.36 -15.19
C GLU A 319 18.51 -4.60 -15.41
N ARG A 320 17.93 -5.58 -14.71
CA ARG A 320 16.50 -5.89 -14.78
C ARG A 320 15.60 -4.72 -14.39
N TYR A 321 16.02 -3.91 -13.41
CA TYR A 321 15.27 -2.76 -12.92
C TYR A 321 15.70 -1.43 -13.57
N GLY A 322 16.69 -1.44 -14.47
CA GLY A 322 17.19 -0.24 -15.14
C GLY A 322 17.89 0.73 -14.18
N LEU A 323 18.54 0.20 -13.14
CA LEU A 323 19.41 0.96 -12.26
C LEU A 323 20.80 1.11 -12.88
N GLU A 324 21.51 2.17 -12.52
CA GLU A 324 22.82 2.43 -13.06
C GLU A 324 23.93 2.00 -12.10
N LEU A 325 24.94 1.32 -12.66
CA LEU A 325 26.13 0.92 -11.91
C LEU A 325 27.09 2.11 -11.84
N VAL A 326 27.21 2.70 -10.66
CA VAL A 326 28.05 3.88 -10.42
C VAL A 326 29.49 3.66 -10.90
N LYS A 327 30.05 4.64 -11.58
CA LYS A 327 31.49 4.77 -11.83
C LYS A 327 32.02 5.84 -10.91
N PHE A 328 32.83 5.42 -9.94
CA PHE A 328 33.38 6.33 -8.96
C PHE A 328 34.38 7.31 -9.58
N ASP A 329 34.42 8.54 -9.06
CA ASP A 329 35.39 9.55 -9.39
C ASP A 329 36.80 9.18 -8.90
N GLU A 330 37.81 10.02 -9.18
CA GLU A 330 39.19 9.74 -8.83
C GLU A 330 39.42 9.79 -7.32
N GLU A 331 38.76 10.69 -6.59
CA GLU A 331 38.87 10.85 -5.13
C GLU A 331 38.30 9.62 -4.40
N THR A 332 37.11 9.20 -4.76
CA THR A 332 36.47 7.98 -4.24
C THR A 332 37.31 6.74 -4.53
N ASN A 333 37.86 6.63 -5.76
CA ASN A 333 38.72 5.51 -6.13
C ASN A 333 40.03 5.48 -5.31
N GLU A 334 40.66 6.63 -5.00
CA GLU A 334 41.88 6.68 -4.17
C GLU A 334 41.56 6.27 -2.72
N ARG A 335 40.43 6.69 -2.15
CA ARG A 335 39.97 6.25 -0.83
C ARG A 335 39.70 4.74 -0.80
N LEU A 336 39.03 4.21 -1.80
CA LEU A 336 38.78 2.77 -1.93
C LEU A 336 40.05 1.96 -2.09
N LYS A 337 41.06 2.45 -2.84
CA LYS A 337 42.39 1.81 -2.92
C LYS A 337 43.12 1.76 -1.57
N ALA A 338 42.90 2.75 -0.72
CA ALA A 338 43.46 2.74 0.62
C ALA A 338 42.78 1.75 1.55
N ALA A 339 41.46 1.54 1.38
CA ALA A 339 40.65 0.68 2.22
C ALA A 339 40.68 -0.81 1.78
N VAL A 340 40.69 -1.08 0.47
CA VAL A 340 40.55 -2.42 -0.12
C VAL A 340 41.91 -2.91 -0.62
N PRO A 341 42.38 -4.14 -0.25
CA PRO A 341 43.65 -4.69 -0.72
C PRO A 341 43.62 -4.99 -2.24
N GLU A 342 44.80 -5.15 -2.87
CA GLU A 342 44.94 -5.38 -4.30
C GLU A 342 44.21 -6.63 -4.83
N GLU A 343 43.99 -7.65 -3.97
CA GLU A 343 43.25 -8.87 -4.31
C GLU A 343 41.74 -8.66 -4.38
N GLY A 344 41.23 -7.57 -3.82
CA GLY A 344 39.83 -7.15 -3.88
C GLY A 344 39.51 -6.37 -5.15
N SER A 345 38.30 -5.84 -5.21
CA SER A 345 37.86 -4.97 -6.32
C SER A 345 37.33 -3.65 -5.78
N ILE A 346 37.86 -2.56 -6.32
CA ILE A 346 37.33 -1.21 -6.04
C ILE A 346 36.32 -0.76 -7.10
N LYS A 347 36.08 -1.58 -8.13
CA LYS A 347 35.01 -1.34 -9.09
C LYS A 347 33.68 -1.74 -8.47
N ASN A 348 32.63 -1.05 -8.82
CA ASN A 348 31.29 -1.42 -8.41
C ASN A 348 30.83 -2.71 -9.14
N PRO A 349 30.48 -3.81 -8.45
CA PRO A 349 30.49 -4.04 -6.98
C PRO A 349 31.89 -4.02 -6.37
N ILE A 350 32.02 -3.34 -5.22
CA ILE A 350 33.25 -3.30 -4.44
C ILE A 350 33.39 -4.63 -3.69
N ASP A 351 34.41 -5.42 -4.01
CA ASP A 351 34.67 -6.68 -3.31
C ASP A 351 35.72 -6.47 -2.21
N VAL A 352 35.25 -6.44 -0.98
CA VAL A 352 36.11 -6.26 0.20
C VAL A 352 36.76 -7.55 0.70
N LEU A 353 36.57 -8.66 0.00
CA LEU A 353 37.04 -10.02 0.27
C LEU A 353 36.40 -10.67 1.51
N GLY A 354 36.39 -12.02 1.51
CA GLY A 354 35.79 -12.85 2.56
C GLY A 354 36.41 -12.72 3.95
N ASP A 355 37.60 -12.16 4.06
CA ASP A 355 38.34 -11.93 5.32
C ASP A 355 38.22 -10.49 5.82
N ALA A 356 37.36 -9.68 5.23
CA ALA A 356 37.26 -8.24 5.51
C ALA A 356 36.98 -7.96 7.02
N PRO A 357 37.87 -7.25 7.71
CA PRO A 357 37.58 -6.76 9.04
C PRO A 357 36.57 -5.59 8.99
N VAL A 358 35.96 -5.27 10.13
CA VAL A 358 34.98 -4.19 10.28
C VAL A 358 35.47 -2.86 9.69
N ILE A 359 36.74 -2.50 9.93
CA ILE A 359 37.31 -1.24 9.45
C ILE A 359 37.29 -1.13 7.92
N ARG A 360 37.48 -2.25 7.19
CA ARG A 360 37.44 -2.24 5.70
C ARG A 360 36.03 -1.93 5.19
N TYR A 361 34.99 -2.44 5.84
CA TYR A 361 33.61 -2.06 5.53
C TYR A 361 33.36 -0.59 5.83
N LYS A 362 33.79 -0.10 7.00
CA LYS A 362 33.59 1.28 7.42
C LYS A 362 34.23 2.27 6.47
N GLU A 363 35.52 2.11 6.16
CA GLU A 363 36.25 3.00 5.26
C GLU A 363 35.69 2.96 3.82
N SER A 364 35.29 1.78 3.34
CA SER A 364 34.67 1.64 2.01
C SER A 364 33.30 2.31 1.96
N LEU A 365 32.48 2.14 3.01
CA LEU A 365 31.16 2.75 3.12
C LEU A 365 31.27 4.29 3.15
N GLU A 366 32.13 4.84 4.00
CA GLU A 366 32.36 6.28 4.09
C GLU A 366 32.85 6.88 2.77
N ALA A 367 33.77 6.19 2.06
CA ALA A 367 34.24 6.63 0.76
C ALA A 367 33.12 6.68 -0.29
N VAL A 368 32.20 5.69 -0.27
CA VAL A 368 31.11 5.57 -1.23
C VAL A 368 29.98 6.56 -0.93
N LEU A 369 29.59 6.71 0.33
CA LEU A 369 28.48 7.59 0.71
C LEU A 369 28.82 9.07 0.58
N ASP A 370 30.11 9.43 0.69
CA ASP A 370 30.58 10.81 0.49
C ASP A 370 30.61 11.24 -1.00
N SER A 371 30.56 10.30 -1.92
CA SER A 371 30.58 10.58 -3.37
C SER A 371 29.24 11.12 -3.85
N ASP A 372 29.23 12.28 -4.51
CA ASP A 372 28.04 12.89 -5.12
C ASP A 372 27.42 12.05 -6.26
N ASP A 373 28.21 11.14 -6.84
CA ASP A 373 27.73 10.25 -7.91
C ASP A 373 26.89 9.07 -7.39
N VAL A 374 26.81 8.86 -6.07
CA VAL A 374 26.11 7.74 -5.43
C VAL A 374 24.76 8.18 -4.85
N ASP A 375 23.68 7.57 -5.30
CA ASP A 375 22.32 7.85 -4.80
C ASP A 375 21.87 6.88 -3.70
N GLY A 376 22.56 5.75 -3.55
CA GLY A 376 22.28 4.77 -2.49
C GLY A 376 23.28 3.62 -2.46
N LEU A 377 23.27 2.87 -1.39
CA LEU A 377 24.24 1.82 -1.11
C LEU A 377 23.57 0.53 -0.64
N VAL A 378 23.96 -0.58 -1.24
CA VAL A 378 23.70 -1.93 -0.74
C VAL A 378 24.97 -2.51 -0.14
N VAL A 379 24.93 -2.90 1.12
CA VAL A 379 26.03 -3.57 1.80
C VAL A 379 25.68 -5.03 2.06
N MET A 380 26.47 -5.93 1.50
CA MET A 380 26.22 -7.36 1.57
C MET A 380 27.28 -8.06 2.43
N VAL A 381 26.80 -8.88 3.35
CA VAL A 381 27.66 -9.67 4.24
C VAL A 381 27.30 -11.14 4.16
N CYS A 382 28.30 -11.97 3.82
CA CYS A 382 28.25 -13.44 3.98
C CYS A 382 28.93 -13.84 5.28
N PRO A 383 28.46 -14.88 6.01
CA PRO A 383 28.95 -15.28 7.32
C PRO A 383 30.22 -16.14 7.18
N THR A 384 31.30 -15.54 6.68
CA THR A 384 32.62 -16.19 6.69
C THR A 384 33.13 -16.31 8.13
N ALA A 385 34.09 -17.21 8.36
CA ALA A 385 34.63 -17.43 9.71
C ALA A 385 35.33 -16.19 10.33
N SER A 386 35.71 -15.23 9.50
CA SER A 386 36.35 -13.97 9.88
C SER A 386 35.40 -12.76 9.93
N ALA A 387 34.15 -12.91 9.47
CA ALA A 387 33.19 -11.81 9.46
C ALA A 387 32.64 -11.56 10.88
N ASP A 388 32.90 -10.38 11.39
CA ASP A 388 32.28 -9.85 12.60
C ASP A 388 30.96 -9.16 12.22
N ALA A 389 29.88 -9.93 12.19
CA ALA A 389 28.57 -9.45 11.77
C ALA A 389 28.07 -8.26 12.60
N ASP A 390 28.23 -8.33 13.92
CA ASP A 390 27.78 -7.30 14.86
C ASP A 390 28.60 -6.02 14.71
N GLY A 391 29.93 -6.16 14.61
CA GLY A 391 30.82 -5.02 14.38
C GLY A 391 30.56 -4.34 13.03
N ILE A 392 30.28 -5.12 11.97
CA ILE A 392 29.91 -4.58 10.67
C ILE A 392 28.57 -3.83 10.76
N ALA A 393 27.55 -4.43 11.40
CA ALA A 393 26.27 -3.77 11.59
C ALA A 393 26.40 -2.43 12.31
N GLN A 394 27.20 -2.37 13.37
CA GLN A 394 27.48 -1.13 14.08
C GLN A 394 28.19 -0.09 13.19
N ALA A 395 29.16 -0.51 12.39
CA ALA A 395 29.84 0.38 11.44
C ALA A 395 28.90 0.93 10.37
N LEU A 396 27.93 0.11 9.89
CA LEU A 396 26.91 0.55 8.95
C LEU A 396 26.00 1.62 9.59
N VAL A 397 25.57 1.41 10.83
CA VAL A 397 24.74 2.39 11.57
C VAL A 397 25.48 3.71 11.74
N GLU A 398 26.74 3.67 12.21
CA GLU A 398 27.56 4.86 12.41
C GLU A 398 27.75 5.63 11.08
N GLY A 399 28.16 4.93 10.02
CA GLY A 399 28.40 5.55 8.72
C GLY A 399 27.13 6.07 8.05
N ALA A 400 26.03 5.30 8.07
CA ALA A 400 24.77 5.72 7.45
C ALA A 400 24.17 6.97 8.12
N SER A 401 24.39 7.15 9.42
CA SER A 401 23.84 8.29 10.16
C SER A 401 24.43 9.65 9.76
N GLU A 402 25.57 9.66 9.08
CA GLU A 402 26.25 10.89 8.62
C GLU A 402 25.76 11.37 7.24
N PHE A 403 25.00 10.54 6.52
CA PHE A 403 24.57 10.81 5.14
C PHE A 403 23.04 10.65 4.98
N ASP A 404 22.45 11.51 4.17
CA ASP A 404 21.02 11.42 3.79
C ASP A 404 20.86 10.59 2.49
N LYS A 405 21.37 9.35 2.53
CA LYS A 405 21.31 8.39 1.41
C LYS A 405 20.79 7.05 1.91
N PRO A 406 19.95 6.34 1.15
CA PRO A 406 19.48 5.01 1.54
C PRO A 406 20.63 4.01 1.62
N VAL A 407 20.77 3.37 2.79
CA VAL A 407 21.66 2.24 3.03
C VAL A 407 20.81 1.03 3.30
N ILE A 408 21.02 -0.04 2.53
CA ILE A 408 20.25 -1.28 2.60
C ILE A 408 21.23 -2.43 2.90
N ALA A 409 20.96 -3.21 3.94
CA ALA A 409 21.80 -4.33 4.31
C ALA A 409 21.29 -5.65 3.71
N VAL A 410 22.19 -6.49 3.26
CA VAL A 410 21.92 -7.86 2.82
C VAL A 410 22.78 -8.82 3.64
N ASN A 411 22.14 -9.52 4.57
CA ASN A 411 22.80 -10.49 5.45
C ASN A 411 22.47 -11.91 4.96
N MET A 412 23.36 -12.47 4.13
CA MET A 412 23.16 -13.76 3.46
C MET A 412 23.38 -14.93 4.43
N GLY A 413 22.45 -15.12 5.36
CA GLY A 413 22.55 -16.17 6.36
C GLY A 413 21.33 -16.19 7.28
N GLY A 414 21.45 -16.91 8.38
CA GLY A 414 20.39 -17.08 9.37
C GLY A 414 20.87 -16.69 10.77
N PRO A 415 21.06 -17.66 11.70
CA PRO A 415 21.33 -17.38 13.12
C PRO A 415 22.55 -16.49 13.39
N THR A 416 23.55 -16.50 12.51
CA THR A 416 24.75 -15.66 12.64
C THR A 416 24.45 -14.16 12.62
N PHE A 417 23.33 -13.78 12.01
CA PHE A 417 22.97 -12.37 11.83
C PHE A 417 21.82 -11.89 12.73
N GLU A 418 21.30 -12.71 13.66
CA GLU A 418 20.15 -12.32 14.48
C GLU A 418 20.40 -10.98 15.20
N ASN A 419 21.50 -10.89 15.95
CA ASN A 419 21.85 -9.66 16.70
C ASN A 419 22.20 -8.49 15.75
N ALA A 420 22.94 -8.75 14.67
CA ALA A 420 23.27 -7.75 13.66
C ALA A 420 22.02 -7.18 12.99
N ASN A 421 21.04 -8.03 12.66
CA ASN A 421 19.76 -7.60 12.08
C ASN A 421 18.94 -6.76 13.04
N ASP A 422 18.96 -7.09 14.35
CA ASP A 422 18.30 -6.29 15.39
C ASP A 422 18.93 -4.89 15.48
N VAL A 423 20.26 -4.82 15.53
CA VAL A 423 21.01 -3.54 15.56
C VAL A 423 20.66 -2.68 14.34
N LEU A 424 20.68 -3.26 13.14
CA LEU A 424 20.37 -2.53 11.89
C LEU A 424 18.93 -2.03 11.89
N ARG A 425 17.99 -2.90 12.22
CA ARG A 425 16.55 -2.59 12.24
C ARG A 425 16.21 -1.49 13.23
N ASP A 426 16.76 -1.56 14.45
CA ASP A 426 16.49 -0.58 15.49
C ASP A 426 17.05 0.81 15.14
N ASN A 427 18.06 0.85 14.26
CA ASN A 427 18.67 2.09 13.76
C ASN A 427 18.23 2.48 12.33
N GLY A 428 17.13 1.91 11.84
CA GLY A 428 16.50 2.37 10.59
C GLY A 428 17.13 1.86 9.30
N ILE A 429 17.97 0.82 9.35
CA ILE A 429 18.55 0.18 8.17
C ILE A 429 17.78 -1.09 7.87
N PRO A 430 17.04 -1.18 6.73
CA PRO A 430 16.33 -2.39 6.35
C PRO A 430 17.30 -3.50 5.99
N THR A 431 16.94 -4.73 6.38
CA THR A 431 17.76 -5.92 6.15
C THR A 431 17.02 -6.93 5.31
N TYR A 432 17.72 -7.50 4.32
CA TYR A 432 17.20 -8.55 3.45
C TYR A 432 18.15 -9.74 3.39
N VAL A 433 17.63 -10.91 3.02
CA VAL A 433 18.45 -12.12 2.96
C VAL A 433 19.22 -12.22 1.64
N PHE A 434 18.62 -11.72 0.54
CA PHE A 434 19.20 -11.84 -0.79
C PHE A 434 19.28 -10.50 -1.51
N PRO A 435 20.31 -10.30 -2.36
CA PRO A 435 20.60 -9.02 -2.99
C PRO A 435 19.53 -8.55 -3.97
N GLU A 436 18.81 -9.46 -4.64
CA GLU A 436 17.79 -9.11 -5.61
C GLU A 436 16.64 -8.31 -4.97
N THR A 437 16.29 -8.64 -3.71
CA THR A 437 15.30 -7.89 -2.94
C THR A 437 15.80 -6.49 -2.62
N ALA A 438 17.05 -6.34 -2.15
CA ALA A 438 17.64 -5.04 -1.83
C ALA A 438 17.68 -4.11 -3.05
N VAL A 439 18.10 -4.64 -4.21
CA VAL A 439 18.12 -3.90 -5.47
C VAL A 439 16.70 -3.50 -5.91
N LYS A 440 15.74 -4.42 -5.78
CA LYS A 440 14.34 -4.17 -6.11
C LYS A 440 13.75 -3.04 -5.26
N VAL A 441 13.94 -3.09 -3.94
CA VAL A 441 13.37 -2.06 -3.05
C VAL A 441 14.02 -0.69 -3.30
N PHE A 442 15.31 -0.64 -3.66
CA PHE A 442 15.94 0.60 -4.07
C PHE A 442 15.30 1.18 -5.35
N ASP A 443 14.93 0.33 -6.34
CA ASP A 443 14.19 0.79 -7.53
C ASP A 443 12.85 1.44 -7.14
N TYR A 444 12.11 0.85 -6.17
CA TYR A 444 10.86 1.45 -5.69
C TYR A 444 11.09 2.81 -5.04
N LEU A 445 12.12 2.96 -4.20
CA LEU A 445 12.49 4.24 -3.58
C LEU A 445 12.83 5.29 -4.65
N ALA A 446 13.67 4.93 -5.62
CA ALA A 446 14.09 5.83 -6.71
C ALA A 446 12.92 6.23 -7.62
N ARG A 447 12.01 5.31 -7.92
CA ARG A 447 10.80 5.59 -8.69
C ARG A 447 9.85 6.52 -7.95
N PHE A 448 9.72 6.38 -6.64
CA PHE A 448 8.90 7.29 -5.84
C PHE A 448 9.51 8.68 -5.76
N ALA A 449 10.82 8.81 -5.54
CA ALA A 449 11.53 10.08 -5.58
C ALA A 449 11.29 10.81 -6.92
N ALA A 450 11.42 10.11 -8.05
CA ALA A 450 11.15 10.66 -9.38
C ALA A 450 9.68 11.06 -9.62
N VAL A 451 8.73 10.50 -8.85
CA VAL A 451 7.31 10.92 -8.90
C VAL A 451 7.13 12.25 -8.17
N GLN A 452 7.80 12.45 -7.04
CA GLN A 452 7.71 13.70 -6.28
C GLN A 452 8.24 14.92 -7.03
N ASP A 453 9.24 14.73 -7.90
CA ASP A 453 9.78 15.80 -8.75
C ASP A 453 8.84 16.25 -9.87
N ARG A 454 7.77 15.48 -10.14
CA ARG A 454 6.80 15.84 -11.17
C ARG A 454 5.78 16.84 -10.61
N ASN A 455 5.62 17.96 -11.29
CA ASN A 455 4.55 18.92 -10.97
C ASN A 455 3.20 18.40 -11.49
N TYR A 456 2.42 17.72 -10.60
CA TYR A 456 1.09 17.19 -10.94
C TYR A 456 -0.05 18.21 -10.83
N ASP A 457 0.23 19.42 -10.38
CA ASP A 457 -0.71 20.55 -10.41
C ASP A 457 -0.85 21.15 -11.81
N ASP A 458 -0.04 20.68 -12.76
CA ASP A 458 -0.34 20.95 -14.16
C ASP A 458 -1.62 20.17 -14.51
N PRO A 459 -2.78 20.83 -14.61
CA PRO A 459 -3.92 20.16 -15.17
C PRO A 459 -3.45 19.61 -16.51
N VAL A 460 -3.66 18.33 -16.78
CA VAL A 460 -3.70 17.86 -18.17
C VAL A 460 -4.64 18.83 -18.84
N GLY A 461 -4.09 19.81 -19.54
CA GLY A 461 -4.83 20.96 -20.01
C GLY A 461 -6.04 20.39 -20.73
N ALA A 462 -7.21 20.86 -20.39
CA ALA A 462 -8.38 20.56 -21.19
C ALA A 462 -7.92 20.83 -22.61
N VAL A 463 -7.93 19.82 -23.46
CA VAL A 463 -7.53 19.99 -24.85
C VAL A 463 -8.42 21.12 -25.37
N GLU A 464 -7.82 22.30 -25.52
CA GLU A 464 -8.51 23.46 -26.08
C GLU A 464 -8.79 23.11 -27.54
N ASP A 465 -9.93 23.50 -28.07
CA ASP A 465 -10.37 23.22 -29.45
C ASP A 465 -10.86 21.77 -29.73
N VAL A 466 -11.43 21.09 -28.75
CA VAL A 466 -12.15 19.82 -28.98
C VAL A 466 -13.54 20.10 -29.54
N ASP A 467 -13.87 19.49 -30.67
CA ASP A 467 -15.24 19.51 -31.20
C ASP A 467 -16.13 18.49 -30.46
N LYS A 468 -16.51 18.86 -29.23
CA LYS A 468 -17.39 18.03 -28.38
C LYS A 468 -18.74 17.75 -29.03
N ALA A 469 -19.27 18.70 -29.84
CA ALA A 469 -20.55 18.53 -30.49
C ALA A 469 -20.51 17.42 -31.56
N ALA A 470 -19.42 17.33 -32.32
CA ALA A 470 -19.21 16.23 -33.27
C ALA A 470 -19.11 14.88 -32.56
N VAL A 471 -18.38 14.80 -31.42
CA VAL A 471 -18.27 13.57 -30.65
C VAL A 471 -19.61 13.12 -30.08
N GLU A 472 -20.36 14.04 -29.47
CA GLU A 472 -21.70 13.77 -28.94
C GLU A 472 -22.67 13.26 -30.02
N ALA A 473 -22.60 13.83 -31.23
CA ALA A 473 -23.42 13.38 -32.37
C ALA A 473 -23.06 11.94 -32.80
N ILE A 474 -21.77 11.60 -32.81
CA ILE A 474 -21.32 10.23 -33.12
C ILE A 474 -21.84 9.25 -32.06
N PHE A 475 -21.69 9.54 -30.79
CA PHE A 475 -22.16 8.67 -29.71
C PHE A 475 -23.70 8.54 -29.70
N ALA A 476 -24.41 9.63 -29.95
CA ALA A 476 -25.88 9.60 -30.09
C ALA A 476 -26.33 8.65 -31.21
N LYS A 477 -25.68 8.71 -32.37
CA LYS A 477 -25.93 7.81 -33.48
C LYS A 477 -25.65 6.34 -33.14
N VAL A 478 -24.51 6.05 -32.51
CA VAL A 478 -24.13 4.68 -32.08
C VAL A 478 -25.18 4.12 -31.14
N LYS A 479 -25.66 4.96 -30.19
CA LYS A 479 -26.71 4.58 -29.25
C LYS A 479 -28.06 4.37 -29.90
N GLU A 480 -28.43 5.20 -30.88
CA GLU A 480 -29.68 5.03 -31.68
C GLU A 480 -29.66 3.73 -32.49
N GLU A 481 -28.48 3.31 -32.98
CA GLU A 481 -28.26 2.05 -33.68
C GLU A 481 -28.11 0.82 -32.73
N GLU A 482 -28.32 1.00 -31.41
CA GLU A 482 -28.20 -0.02 -30.38
C GLU A 482 -26.82 -0.72 -30.39
N ARG A 483 -25.77 0.00 -30.79
CA ARG A 483 -24.38 -0.48 -30.77
C ARG A 483 -23.66 0.01 -29.50
N ASP A 484 -22.70 -0.78 -29.04
CA ASP A 484 -21.79 -0.47 -27.92
C ASP A 484 -20.35 -0.20 -28.40
N THR A 485 -20.11 -0.30 -29.71
CA THR A 485 -18.78 -0.20 -30.33
C THR A 485 -18.80 0.76 -31.50
N LEU A 486 -17.77 1.61 -31.59
CA LEU A 486 -17.57 2.51 -32.74
C LEU A 486 -17.07 1.74 -33.96
N LEU A 487 -17.53 2.12 -35.13
CA LEU A 487 -16.91 1.72 -36.40
C LEU A 487 -15.55 2.42 -36.55
N GLY A 488 -14.65 1.88 -37.36
CA GLY A 488 -13.30 2.45 -37.56
C GLY A 488 -13.34 3.91 -38.04
N SER A 489 -14.28 4.26 -38.93
CA SER A 489 -14.47 5.65 -39.38
C SER A 489 -15.00 6.59 -38.28
N GLU A 490 -15.86 6.08 -37.39
CA GLU A 490 -16.39 6.83 -36.25
C GLU A 490 -15.32 7.05 -35.20
N ALA A 491 -14.54 6.02 -34.90
CA ALA A 491 -13.39 6.12 -33.96
C ALA A 491 -12.34 7.11 -34.48
N TYR A 492 -12.08 7.12 -35.79
CA TYR A 492 -11.21 8.10 -36.42
C TYR A 492 -11.77 9.53 -36.25
N ALA A 493 -13.05 9.75 -36.55
CA ALA A 493 -13.68 11.06 -36.41
C ALA A 493 -13.66 11.58 -34.96
N VAL A 494 -13.80 10.68 -33.94
CA VAL A 494 -13.65 11.02 -32.53
C VAL A 494 -12.20 11.42 -32.25
N ALA A 495 -11.21 10.67 -32.71
CA ALA A 495 -9.80 11.00 -32.54
C ALA A 495 -9.46 12.36 -33.17
N GLU A 496 -9.92 12.62 -34.37
CA GLU A 496 -9.72 13.89 -35.09
C GLU A 496 -10.36 15.07 -34.35
N ALA A 497 -11.58 14.88 -33.83
CA ALA A 497 -12.27 15.90 -33.02
C ALA A 497 -11.51 16.26 -31.74
N TYR A 498 -10.65 15.38 -31.24
CA TYR A 498 -9.72 15.62 -30.11
C TYR A 498 -8.32 16.05 -30.55
N GLY A 499 -8.11 16.38 -31.82
CA GLY A 499 -6.81 16.82 -32.35
C GLY A 499 -5.76 15.71 -32.46
N ILE A 500 -6.17 14.45 -32.36
CA ILE A 500 -5.27 13.30 -32.53
C ILE A 500 -5.11 13.03 -34.04
N SER A 501 -3.91 13.26 -34.57
CA SER A 501 -3.62 12.95 -35.97
C SER A 501 -3.62 11.44 -36.19
N ALA A 502 -4.47 10.96 -37.08
CA ALA A 502 -4.51 9.58 -37.50
C ALA A 502 -4.47 9.50 -39.04
N ALA A 503 -4.19 8.32 -39.58
CA ALA A 503 -4.21 8.15 -41.05
C ALA A 503 -5.65 8.35 -41.58
N PRO A 504 -5.87 9.14 -42.62
CA PRO A 504 -7.19 9.40 -43.16
C PRO A 504 -7.92 8.10 -43.54
N ILE A 505 -9.19 8.00 -43.14
CA ILE A 505 -10.06 6.85 -43.47
C ILE A 505 -11.26 7.37 -44.24
N LYS A 506 -11.56 6.74 -45.38
CA LYS A 506 -12.80 6.97 -46.15
C LYS A 506 -13.54 5.67 -46.30
N LEU A 507 -14.86 5.71 -46.16
CA LEU A 507 -15.72 4.55 -46.36
C LEU A 507 -16.17 4.52 -47.81
N SER A 508 -16.11 3.34 -48.45
CA SER A 508 -16.60 3.07 -49.79
C SER A 508 -17.61 1.94 -49.78
N THR A 509 -18.63 2.04 -50.62
CA THR A 509 -19.69 1.03 -50.77
C THR A 509 -19.55 0.24 -52.05
N SER A 510 -18.62 0.62 -52.95
CA SER A 510 -18.38 -0.08 -54.23
C SER A 510 -16.90 -0.05 -54.62
N ALA A 511 -16.51 -0.94 -55.54
CA ALA A 511 -15.14 -1.00 -56.04
C ALA A 511 -14.75 0.25 -56.85
N ASP A 512 -15.67 0.81 -57.61
CA ASP A 512 -15.44 2.01 -58.44
C ASP A 512 -15.24 3.24 -57.52
N GLU A 513 -16.09 3.40 -56.50
CA GLU A 513 -15.95 4.44 -55.47
C GLU A 513 -14.64 4.30 -54.71
N ALA A 514 -14.24 3.06 -54.37
CA ALA A 514 -12.97 2.82 -53.69
C ALA A 514 -11.76 3.24 -54.54
N ALA A 515 -11.83 3.04 -55.87
CA ALA A 515 -10.77 3.47 -56.78
C ALA A 515 -10.68 5.00 -56.85
N GLU A 516 -11.82 5.70 -56.95
CA GLU A 516 -11.88 7.16 -56.96
C GLU A 516 -11.35 7.76 -55.65
N LEU A 517 -11.77 7.21 -54.52
CA LEU A 517 -11.29 7.64 -53.20
C LEU A 517 -9.79 7.35 -52.99
N ALA A 518 -9.26 6.25 -53.52
CA ALA A 518 -7.86 5.94 -53.48
C ALA A 518 -7.00 6.93 -54.28
N GLU A 519 -7.48 7.38 -55.44
CA GLU A 519 -6.82 8.43 -56.22
C GLU A 519 -6.85 9.78 -55.50
N GLU A 520 -7.98 10.12 -54.87
CA GLU A 520 -8.12 11.35 -54.07
C GLU A 520 -7.22 11.37 -52.84
N MET A 521 -7.04 10.22 -52.18
CA MET A 521 -6.22 10.08 -50.95
C MET A 521 -4.71 10.03 -51.24
N GLU A 522 -4.31 9.89 -52.46
CA GLU A 522 -2.94 9.66 -52.91
C GLU A 522 -2.32 8.34 -52.41
N PHE A 523 -1.56 7.66 -53.28
CA PHE A 523 -0.92 6.39 -52.94
C PHE A 523 0.32 6.56 -52.07
N PRO A 524 0.63 5.59 -51.16
CA PRO A 524 -0.02 4.27 -51.00
C PRO A 524 -1.27 4.29 -50.11
N VAL A 525 -2.32 3.55 -50.48
CA VAL A 525 -3.55 3.32 -49.69
C VAL A 525 -3.72 1.85 -49.32
N VAL A 526 -4.41 1.59 -48.20
CA VAL A 526 -4.77 0.24 -47.75
C VAL A 526 -6.28 0.08 -47.78
N LEU A 527 -6.76 -0.99 -48.40
CA LEU A 527 -8.16 -1.42 -48.38
C LEU A 527 -8.35 -2.50 -47.31
N LYS A 528 -9.35 -2.34 -46.45
CA LYS A 528 -9.74 -3.30 -45.44
C LYS A 528 -11.20 -3.67 -45.58
#